data_f95e0759469de90d97158f08da5cb08e
#
_entry.id   f95e0759469de90d97158f08da5cb08e
#
_cell.length_a   1.000
_cell.length_b   1.000
_cell.length_c   1.000
_cell.angle_alpha   90.00
_cell.angle_beta   90.00
_cell.angle_gamma   90.00
#
_symmetry.space_group_name_H-M   'P 1'
#
loop_
_entity.id
_entity.type
_entity.pdbx_description
1 polymer ?
#
loop_
_entity_poly.entity_id
_entity_poly.type
_entity_poly.pdbx_seq_one_letter_code
_entity_poly.pdbx_strand_id
1 'polypeptide(L)'
;WRQGDYQISLGVLPPTSTPNSYLFPILHTRGRWNLVDHQDQELDRLIEAQAVEADPQARRELLMEIQRRLLEQAYLLVPVTSSDMWVAWPHVKGLYPNTALSEYFYWAKVWLER
;
A
#
# COMPACT_ATOMS: atom_id res chain seq x y z
N TRP A 1 19.67 -2.97 -2.30
CA TRP A 1 18.30 -2.54 -2.49
C TRP A 1 18.22 -1.14 -3.13
N ARG A 2 18.83 -0.14 -2.56
CA ARG A 2 18.86 1.23 -3.12
C ARG A 2 19.76 1.42 -4.34
N GLN A 3 20.73 0.53 -4.54
CA GLN A 3 21.66 0.60 -5.66
C GLN A 3 21.11 0.00 -6.95
N GLY A 4 19.98 -0.73 -6.88
CA GLY A 4 19.30 -1.30 -8.05
C GLY A 4 20.07 -2.44 -8.75
N ASP A 5 21.12 -2.96 -8.15
CA ASP A 5 21.93 -4.04 -8.73
C ASP A 5 21.33 -5.43 -8.42
N TYR A 6 20.12 -5.66 -8.95
CA TYR A 6 19.44 -6.94 -8.81
C TYR A 6 18.42 -7.15 -9.97
N GLN A 7 18.14 -8.39 -10.29
CA GLN A 7 17.13 -8.77 -11.29
C GLN A 7 15.76 -9.01 -10.65
N ILE A 8 15.72 -9.43 -9.39
CA ILE A 8 14.52 -9.64 -8.60
C ILE A 8 14.78 -9.16 -7.18
N SER A 9 13.83 -8.45 -6.61
CA SER A 9 13.85 -8.06 -5.19
C SER A 9 12.63 -8.65 -4.48
N LEU A 10 12.86 -9.27 -3.34
CA LEU A 10 11.80 -9.73 -2.45
C LEU A 10 11.85 -8.93 -1.15
N GLY A 11 10.72 -8.35 -0.76
CA GLY A 11 10.66 -7.55 0.45
C GLY A 11 9.25 -7.23 0.87
N VAL A 12 9.13 -6.56 2.00
CA VAL A 12 7.87 -6.06 2.54
C VAL A 12 7.68 -4.62 2.07
N LEU A 13 6.52 -4.34 1.51
CA LEU A 13 6.15 -2.98 1.16
C LEU A 13 5.79 -2.19 2.43
N PRO A 14 6.11 -0.91 2.50
CA PRO A 14 5.75 -0.10 3.64
C PRO A 14 4.23 -0.04 3.81
N PRO A 15 3.71 -0.12 5.03
CA PRO A 15 2.28 0.03 5.28
C PRO A 15 1.83 1.43 4.85
N THR A 16 0.73 1.49 4.13
CA THR A 16 0.16 2.74 3.62
C THR A 16 -1.33 2.79 3.88
N SER A 17 -1.85 3.98 4.15
CA SER A 17 -3.25 4.18 4.51
C SER A 17 -4.14 4.57 3.32
N THR A 18 -3.55 5.05 2.24
CA THR A 18 -4.29 5.53 1.08
C THR A 18 -3.62 5.10 -0.23
N PRO A 19 -4.37 5.00 -1.34
CA PRO A 19 -3.78 4.71 -2.64
C PRO A 19 -2.66 5.69 -3.02
N ASN A 20 -2.82 6.98 -2.77
CA ASN A 20 -1.81 7.99 -3.12
C ASN A 20 -0.49 7.81 -2.35
N SER A 21 -0.55 7.39 -1.08
CA SER A 21 0.66 7.15 -0.28
C SER A 21 1.45 5.91 -0.73
N TYR A 22 0.84 5.07 -1.56
CA TYR A 22 1.45 3.88 -2.13
C TYR A 22 1.83 4.07 -3.59
N LEU A 23 0.87 4.46 -4.43
CA LEU A 23 1.01 4.44 -5.88
C LEU A 23 2.12 5.37 -6.36
N PHE A 24 2.09 6.64 -5.95
CA PHE A 24 3.08 7.60 -6.42
C PHE A 24 4.50 7.28 -5.94
N PRO A 25 4.76 7.09 -4.64
CA PRO A 25 6.13 6.84 -4.19
C PRO A 25 6.77 5.55 -4.73
N ILE A 26 5.98 4.52 -4.97
CA ILE A 26 6.47 3.17 -5.28
C ILE A 26 6.40 2.86 -6.77
N LEU A 27 5.33 3.32 -7.44
CA LEU A 27 4.98 2.89 -8.79
C LEU A 27 5.05 3.98 -9.85
N HIS A 28 5.24 5.24 -9.48
CA HIS A 28 5.42 6.32 -10.46
C HIS A 28 6.89 6.39 -10.89
N THR A 29 7.17 6.70 -12.15
CA THR A 29 8.54 6.86 -12.68
C THR A 29 9.39 7.80 -11.83
N ARG A 30 8.80 8.90 -11.31
CA ARG A 30 9.47 9.86 -10.41
C ARG A 30 9.36 9.50 -8.93
N GLY A 31 8.82 8.33 -8.62
CA GLY A 31 8.65 7.86 -7.25
C GLY A 31 10.00 7.56 -6.59
N ARG A 32 10.22 8.08 -5.38
CA ARG A 32 11.48 7.85 -4.64
C ARG A 32 11.75 6.38 -4.29
N TRP A 33 10.74 5.55 -4.41
CA TRP A 33 10.76 4.13 -4.09
C TRP A 33 10.43 3.27 -5.31
N ASN A 34 10.57 3.83 -6.52
CA ASN A 34 10.49 3.06 -7.76
C ASN A 34 11.71 2.14 -7.87
N LEU A 35 11.62 1.00 -7.19
CA LEU A 35 12.73 0.06 -7.06
C LEU A 35 12.96 -0.77 -8.32
N VAL A 36 11.97 -0.82 -9.20
CA VAL A 36 12.01 -1.56 -10.46
C VAL A 36 12.60 -0.71 -11.58
N ASP A 37 12.77 0.59 -11.31
CA ASP A 37 13.27 1.60 -12.27
C ASP A 37 12.51 1.57 -13.61
N HIS A 38 11.22 1.25 -13.56
CA HIS A 38 10.37 1.28 -14.76
C HIS A 38 10.09 2.74 -15.19
N GLN A 39 9.86 2.93 -16.49
CA GLN A 39 9.52 4.21 -17.09
C GLN A 39 8.23 4.04 -17.91
N ASP A 40 7.10 3.89 -17.22
CA ASP A 40 5.81 3.64 -17.82
C ASP A 40 4.93 4.90 -17.80
N GLN A 41 4.94 5.65 -18.88
CA GLN A 41 4.18 6.91 -18.99
C GLN A 41 2.67 6.71 -18.84
N GLU A 42 2.13 5.59 -19.27
CA GLU A 42 0.70 5.32 -19.12
C GLU A 42 0.34 4.99 -17.66
N LEU A 43 1.19 4.25 -16.96
CA LEU A 43 1.03 4.03 -15.53
C LEU A 43 1.11 5.35 -14.76
N ASP A 44 2.07 6.20 -15.09
CA ASP A 44 2.22 7.53 -14.50
C ASP A 44 0.95 8.38 -14.69
N ARG A 45 0.43 8.41 -15.91
CA ARG A 45 -0.82 9.12 -16.25
C ARG A 45 -2.01 8.62 -15.41
N LEU A 46 -2.16 7.31 -15.27
CA LEU A 46 -3.23 6.72 -14.46
C LEU A 46 -3.09 7.05 -12.98
N ILE A 47 -1.86 7.01 -12.44
CA ILE A 47 -1.57 7.36 -11.06
C ILE A 47 -1.89 8.83 -10.79
N GLU A 48 -1.52 9.73 -11.70
CA GLU A 48 -1.80 11.15 -11.58
C GLU A 48 -3.31 11.43 -11.71
N ALA A 49 -3.99 10.79 -12.66
CA ALA A 49 -5.43 10.96 -12.86
C ALA A 49 -6.25 10.52 -11.64
N GLN A 50 -5.97 9.35 -11.06
CA GLN A 50 -6.69 8.89 -9.87
C GLN A 50 -6.46 9.77 -8.65
N ALA A 51 -5.30 10.46 -8.58
CA ALA A 51 -4.97 11.31 -7.45
C ALA A 51 -5.85 12.57 -7.35
N VAL A 52 -6.34 13.05 -8.48
CA VAL A 52 -7.18 14.26 -8.59
C VAL A 52 -8.65 13.95 -8.83
N GLU A 53 -9.00 12.68 -9.08
CA GLU A 53 -10.38 12.28 -9.33
C GLU A 53 -11.22 12.37 -8.06
N ALA A 54 -12.28 13.16 -8.12
CA ALA A 54 -13.20 13.42 -7.01
C ALA A 54 -14.38 12.45 -6.96
N ASP A 55 -14.80 11.91 -8.12
CA ASP A 55 -15.86 10.91 -8.17
C ASP A 55 -15.32 9.55 -7.69
N PRO A 56 -15.91 8.96 -6.62
CA PRO A 56 -15.44 7.69 -6.08
C PRO A 56 -15.51 6.52 -7.07
N GLN A 57 -16.52 6.53 -7.95
CA GLN A 57 -16.69 5.45 -8.92
C GLN A 57 -15.66 5.56 -10.05
N ALA A 58 -15.49 6.73 -10.62
CA ALA A 58 -14.46 6.98 -11.63
C ALA A 58 -13.05 6.71 -11.08
N ARG A 59 -12.78 7.12 -9.85
CA ARG A 59 -11.51 6.82 -9.18
C ARG A 59 -11.29 5.32 -9.00
N ARG A 60 -12.32 4.58 -8.63
CA ARG A 60 -12.24 3.11 -8.53
C ARG A 60 -11.87 2.46 -9.85
N GLU A 61 -12.44 2.93 -10.95
CA GLU A 61 -12.14 2.42 -12.29
C GLU A 61 -10.67 2.64 -12.66
N LEU A 62 -10.15 3.84 -12.41
CA LEU A 62 -8.72 4.15 -12.60
C LEU A 62 -7.83 3.25 -11.74
N LEU A 63 -8.19 3.02 -10.49
CA LEU A 63 -7.43 2.12 -9.60
C LEU A 63 -7.44 0.66 -10.10
N MET A 64 -8.55 0.20 -10.65
CA MET A 64 -8.63 -1.15 -11.26
C MET A 64 -7.79 -1.25 -12.53
N GLU A 65 -7.72 -0.19 -13.32
CA GLU A 65 -6.87 -0.14 -14.51
C GLU A 65 -5.37 -0.15 -14.15
N ILE A 66 -4.99 0.62 -13.13
CA ILE A 66 -3.63 0.56 -12.55
C ILE A 66 -3.28 -0.87 -12.14
N GLN A 67 -4.14 -1.54 -11.39
CA GLN A 67 -3.90 -2.93 -10.95
C GLN A 67 -3.73 -3.88 -12.13
N ARG A 68 -4.58 -3.77 -13.14
CA ARG A 68 -4.47 -4.60 -14.35
C ARG A 68 -3.13 -4.41 -15.04
N ARG A 69 -2.72 -3.15 -15.23
CA ARG A 69 -1.45 -2.83 -15.87
C ARG A 69 -0.24 -3.36 -15.09
N LEU A 70 -0.26 -3.24 -13.77
CA LEU A 70 0.80 -3.77 -12.91
C LEU A 70 0.97 -5.29 -13.08
N LEU A 71 -0.15 -6.02 -13.19
CA LEU A 71 -0.14 -7.46 -13.41
C LEU A 71 0.31 -7.83 -14.82
N GLU A 72 -0.15 -7.11 -15.84
CA GLU A 72 0.23 -7.35 -17.23
C GLU A 72 1.72 -7.11 -17.49
N GLN A 73 2.27 -6.07 -16.88
CA GLN A 73 3.69 -5.72 -17.01
C GLN A 73 4.59 -6.45 -16.00
N ALA A 74 3.99 -7.15 -15.04
CA ALA A 74 4.69 -7.86 -13.97
C ALA A 74 5.69 -6.97 -13.18
N TYR A 75 5.39 -5.68 -13.03
CA TYR A 75 6.25 -4.77 -12.24
C TYR A 75 6.27 -5.15 -10.77
N LEU A 76 5.17 -5.67 -10.26
CA LEU A 76 5.02 -6.08 -8.89
C LEU A 76 4.19 -7.36 -8.83
N LEU A 77 4.74 -8.38 -8.18
CA LEU A 77 4.03 -9.61 -7.89
C LEU A 77 3.76 -9.71 -6.39
N VAL A 78 2.51 -9.93 -6.02
CA VAL A 78 2.08 -10.16 -4.63
C VAL A 78 1.66 -11.62 -4.49
N PRO A 79 2.62 -12.55 -4.30
CA PRO A 79 2.33 -13.99 -4.30
C PRO A 79 1.56 -14.44 -3.06
N VAL A 80 1.67 -13.69 -1.96
CA VAL A 80 1.01 -13.99 -0.69
C VAL A 80 0.58 -12.70 0.00
N THR A 81 -0.49 -12.78 0.77
CA THR A 81 -0.90 -11.75 1.72
C THR A 81 -0.71 -12.29 3.13
N SER A 82 -0.25 -11.45 4.04
CA SER A 82 -0.20 -11.78 5.47
C SER A 82 -1.47 -11.31 6.16
N SER A 83 -1.87 -12.05 7.19
CA SER A 83 -2.90 -11.62 8.12
C SER A 83 -2.27 -11.48 9.50
N ASP A 84 -2.35 -10.31 10.08
CA ASP A 84 -1.91 -10.09 11.45
C ASP A 84 -3.02 -10.50 12.42
N MET A 85 -2.64 -11.31 13.41
CA MET A 85 -3.57 -11.75 14.45
C MET A 85 -3.20 -11.08 15.77
N TRP A 86 -4.18 -10.47 16.40
CA TRP A 86 -4.01 -9.82 17.69
C TRP A 86 -4.80 -10.54 18.75
N VAL A 87 -4.14 -10.83 19.85
CA VAL A 87 -4.74 -11.52 21.00
C VAL A 87 -4.62 -10.63 22.21
N ALA A 88 -5.73 -10.45 22.92
CA ALA A 88 -5.77 -9.72 24.17
C ALA A 88 -6.61 -10.48 25.21
N TRP A 89 -6.32 -10.25 26.48
CA TRP A 89 -7.16 -10.79 27.53
C TRP A 89 -8.56 -10.18 27.50
N PRO A 90 -9.62 -10.91 27.88
CA PRO A 90 -11.01 -10.42 27.79
C PRO A 90 -11.27 -9.13 28.57
N HIS A 91 -10.50 -8.85 29.60
CA HIS A 91 -10.60 -7.63 30.40
C HIS A 91 -9.86 -6.43 29.80
N VAL A 92 -9.10 -6.62 28.72
CA VAL A 92 -8.49 -5.52 27.96
C VAL A 92 -9.50 -5.01 26.94
N LYS A 93 -9.97 -3.80 27.12
CA LYS A 93 -11.00 -3.18 26.29
C LYS A 93 -10.42 -2.03 25.46
N GLY A 94 -11.11 -1.70 24.37
CA GLY A 94 -10.72 -0.59 23.50
C GLY A 94 -9.46 -0.86 22.66
N LEU A 95 -9.01 -2.11 22.59
CA LEU A 95 -7.88 -2.51 21.74
C LEU A 95 -8.38 -2.74 20.31
N TYR A 96 -8.14 -1.77 19.45
CA TYR A 96 -8.46 -1.86 18.03
C TYR A 96 -7.18 -1.72 17.20
N PRO A 97 -6.85 -2.69 16.34
CA PRO A 97 -5.71 -2.58 15.45
C PRO A 97 -5.92 -1.42 14.48
N ASN A 98 -4.83 -0.71 14.21
CA ASN A 98 -4.82 0.29 13.16
C ASN A 98 -4.51 -0.41 11.83
N THR A 99 -5.45 -0.41 10.91
CA THR A 99 -5.29 -1.06 9.60
C THR A 99 -4.24 -0.41 8.71
N ALA A 100 -3.86 0.84 8.99
CA ALA A 100 -2.86 1.57 8.23
C ALA A 100 -1.43 1.30 8.71
N LEU A 101 -1.26 0.96 9.99
CA LEU A 101 0.03 0.72 10.62
C LEU A 101 -0.13 -0.48 11.55
N SER A 102 0.27 -1.66 11.10
CA SER A 102 0.05 -2.93 11.78
C SER A 102 0.61 -3.00 13.21
N GLU A 103 1.56 -2.12 13.54
CA GLU A 103 2.24 -2.13 14.85
C GLU A 103 1.69 -1.09 15.83
N TYR A 104 0.79 -0.19 15.39
CA TYR A 104 0.32 0.91 16.23
C TYR A 104 -1.16 0.80 16.56
N PHE A 105 -1.43 0.72 17.84
CA PHE A 105 -2.78 0.80 18.41
C PHE A 105 -3.09 2.20 18.87
N TYR A 106 -4.36 2.51 18.97
CA TYR A 106 -4.83 3.70 19.68
C TYR A 106 -4.75 3.47 21.19
N TRP A 107 -3.53 3.39 21.72
CA TRP A 107 -3.28 3.08 23.14
C TRP A 107 -4.04 3.97 24.11
N ALA A 108 -4.29 5.22 23.73
CA ALA A 108 -5.08 6.16 24.53
C ALA A 108 -6.52 5.72 24.79
N LYS A 109 -7.03 4.74 24.02
CA LYS A 109 -8.39 4.19 24.16
C LYS A 109 -8.41 2.83 24.84
N VAL A 110 -7.27 2.29 25.18
CA VAL A 110 -7.16 0.98 25.83
C VAL A 110 -7.34 1.16 27.34
N TRP A 111 -8.18 0.32 27.93
CA TRP A 111 -8.43 0.32 29.37
C TRP A 111 -8.66 -1.10 29.89
N LEU A 112 -8.53 -1.27 31.19
CA LEU A 112 -8.74 -2.55 31.86
C LEU A 112 -10.09 -2.56 32.60
N GLU A 113 -10.96 -3.49 32.21
CA GLU A 113 -12.19 -3.76 32.95
C GLU A 113 -11.85 -4.54 34.20
N ARG A 114 -12.24 -4.00 35.36
CA ARG A 114 -12.02 -4.64 36.69
C ARG A 114 -13.21 -5.47 37.11
#